data_e1496b22c0d487c629a00d68842ba568
#
_entry.id   e1496b22c0d487c629a00d68842ba568
#
_cell.length_a   1.000
_cell.length_b   1.000
_cell.length_c   1.000
_cell.angle_alpha   90.00
_cell.angle_beta   90.00
_cell.angle_gamma   90.00
#
_symmetry.space_group_name_H-M   'P 1'
#
loop_
_entity.id
_entity.type
_entity.pdbx_description
1 polymer ?
#
loop_
_entity_poly.entity_id
_entity_poly.type
_entity_poly.pdbx_seq_one_letter_code
_entity_poly.pdbx_strand_id
1 'polypeptide(L)'
;MDIFDFLTMLGGLSLFLFGMSLMGSALERRAGSRLRSLLDQMTGKPLVGFLTGLGVTAIIQSSSATTVMVVGFVNSGLMTLRQAINVIMGANVGTTVTAWLLSLGGIESSSVWLRLLKPSSFTPILALIGIVFYMFCKDAKKKDTGTILLGFATLMFGMETMSGAVSGLSQVPAFTNLFLAFKNPILGVLAGVVLTGIIQSSSASVGILQALSATGAVSYAAAIPIIMGQNIGTTVTAMLSSVGTNKNARRAAVVHLLFNVIGVAVLLSVFCIVRAVLAPSLLDESATRAGIAVAHSVFNLLCTAMLLPAGDLLEKLAIRLVPDSKSTETVSELDERLLAAPSLALSRSRTVACEMAQCAVRALNNALHSFTEYTDTLARSIRDDEERCDHYEDILGTYLVQLSARKMGVDESEEATELLKSIGDFERISDHAVNILESAEELRGKSLAFSAAAAREYDVLAAAIGEILDLSLRSFERQDVALAELVEPLEQVIDTLKEQMRTRHILRMQQGHCSIEAGFVWSDLLTNLERTSDHCSNIAGCVIDAAQHNLNLHETLRAAHSDTHAFRSEFQRYAAKYALPAPASAQ
;
A
#
# COMPACT_ATOMS: atom_id res chain seq x y z
N MET A 1 21.89 -19.50 -35.92
CA MET A 1 21.65 -19.66 -34.47
C MET A 1 21.69 -21.13 -34.17
N ASP A 2 22.67 -21.54 -33.41
CA ASP A 2 22.77 -22.91 -32.92
C ASP A 2 22.07 -23.06 -31.56
N ILE A 3 22.08 -24.25 -30.99
CA ILE A 3 21.44 -24.51 -29.69
C ILE A 3 22.09 -23.68 -28.56
N PHE A 4 23.39 -23.39 -28.68
CA PHE A 4 24.14 -22.64 -27.66
C PHE A 4 23.81 -21.15 -27.72
N ASP A 5 23.60 -20.59 -28.91
CA ASP A 5 23.11 -19.21 -29.09
C ASP A 5 21.71 -19.07 -28.47
N PHE A 6 20.83 -20.07 -28.69
CA PHE A 6 19.49 -20.07 -28.09
C PHE A 6 19.55 -20.13 -26.55
N LEU A 7 20.39 -21.00 -26.00
CA LEU A 7 20.61 -21.09 -24.56
C LEU A 7 21.21 -19.80 -24.00
N THR A 8 22.16 -19.18 -24.71
CA THR A 8 22.74 -17.88 -24.33
C THR A 8 21.70 -16.76 -24.35
N MET A 9 20.80 -16.75 -25.33
CA MET A 9 19.67 -15.81 -25.38
C MET A 9 18.74 -15.99 -24.18
N LEU A 10 18.38 -17.23 -23.83
CA LEU A 10 17.54 -17.52 -22.64
C LEU A 10 18.25 -17.11 -21.34
N GLY A 11 19.55 -17.37 -21.23
CA GLY A 11 20.36 -16.92 -20.09
C GLY A 11 20.41 -15.41 -19.98
N GLY A 12 20.63 -14.73 -21.09
CA GLY A 12 20.59 -13.26 -21.16
C GLY A 12 19.22 -12.69 -20.78
N LEU A 13 18.13 -13.29 -21.26
CA LEU A 13 16.76 -12.91 -20.91
C LEU A 13 16.50 -13.11 -19.41
N SER A 14 16.96 -14.22 -18.84
CA SER A 14 16.80 -14.49 -17.41
C SER A 14 17.55 -13.47 -16.55
N LEU A 15 18.78 -13.10 -16.90
CA LEU A 15 19.54 -12.05 -16.22
C LEU A 15 18.88 -10.67 -16.38
N PHE A 16 18.37 -10.38 -17.56
CA PHE A 16 17.65 -9.13 -17.84
C PHE A 16 16.41 -9.01 -16.97
N LEU A 17 15.55 -10.04 -16.92
CA LEU A 17 14.33 -10.07 -16.11
C LEU A 17 14.65 -10.01 -14.60
N PHE A 18 15.67 -10.75 -14.16
CA PHE A 18 16.13 -10.73 -12.78
C PHE A 18 16.64 -9.35 -12.37
N GLY A 19 17.52 -8.75 -13.20
CA GLY A 19 18.05 -7.40 -12.96
C GLY A 19 16.94 -6.33 -12.89
N MET A 20 15.95 -6.42 -13.79
CA MET A 20 14.79 -5.53 -13.79
C MET A 20 13.95 -5.70 -12.52
N SER A 21 13.65 -6.93 -12.11
CA SER A 21 12.90 -7.23 -10.89
C SER A 21 13.63 -6.75 -9.64
N LEU A 22 14.94 -7.01 -9.56
CA LEU A 22 15.79 -6.62 -8.43
C LEU A 22 15.86 -5.09 -8.29
N MET A 23 16.09 -4.39 -9.41
CA MET A 23 16.13 -2.93 -9.45
C MET A 23 14.78 -2.32 -9.09
N GLY A 24 13.69 -2.83 -9.66
CA GLY A 24 12.32 -2.33 -9.40
C GLY A 24 11.94 -2.46 -7.94
N SER A 25 12.12 -3.64 -7.34
CA SER A 25 11.81 -3.88 -5.92
C SER A 25 12.67 -3.01 -4.98
N ALA A 26 13.92 -2.75 -5.31
CA ALA A 26 14.78 -1.88 -4.49
C ALA A 26 14.43 -0.39 -4.65
N LEU A 27 14.02 0.04 -5.85
CA LEU A 27 13.51 1.39 -6.10
C LEU A 27 12.21 1.63 -5.33
N GLU A 28 11.30 0.65 -5.32
CA GLU A 28 10.04 0.70 -4.56
C GLU A 28 10.31 0.87 -3.06
N ARG A 29 11.13 0.01 -2.44
CA ARG A 29 11.51 0.17 -1.02
C ARG A 29 12.16 1.52 -0.73
N ARG A 30 13.05 1.98 -1.63
CA ARG A 30 13.75 3.26 -1.48
C ARG A 30 12.81 4.46 -1.60
N ALA A 31 11.76 4.33 -2.41
CA ALA A 31 10.73 5.35 -2.62
C ALA A 31 9.68 5.38 -1.51
N GLY A 32 9.39 4.26 -0.85
CA GLY A 32 8.47 4.05 0.29
C GLY A 32 7.51 5.20 0.60
N SER A 33 7.87 6.05 1.56
CA SER A 33 7.05 7.20 1.99
C SER A 33 6.75 8.23 0.89
N ARG A 34 7.65 8.40 -0.11
CA ARG A 34 7.39 9.31 -1.25
C ARG A 34 6.35 8.74 -2.19
N LEU A 35 6.35 7.43 -2.39
CA LEU A 35 5.33 6.75 -3.18
C LEU A 35 3.95 6.93 -2.55
N ARG A 36 3.86 6.74 -1.23
CA ARG A 36 2.65 7.03 -0.43
C ARG A 36 2.20 8.49 -0.61
N SER A 37 3.09 9.46 -0.41
CA SER A 37 2.78 10.89 -0.57
C SER A 37 2.31 11.26 -1.99
N LEU A 38 2.84 10.63 -3.04
CA LEU A 38 2.38 10.84 -4.42
C LEU A 38 0.95 10.34 -4.62
N LEU A 39 0.60 9.23 -3.97
CA LEU A 39 -0.73 8.63 -4.06
C LEU A 39 -1.76 9.35 -3.19
N ASP A 40 -1.37 9.85 -2.02
CA ASP A 40 -2.23 10.67 -1.15
C ASP A 40 -2.62 12.00 -1.82
N GLN A 41 -1.78 12.52 -2.73
CA GLN A 41 -2.07 13.72 -3.52
C GLN A 41 -3.04 13.49 -4.68
N MET A 42 -3.62 12.30 -4.82
CA MET A 42 -4.58 11.99 -5.88
C MET A 42 -5.83 12.87 -5.75
N THR A 43 -5.75 14.05 -6.36
CA THR A 43 -6.85 14.98 -6.46
C THR A 43 -7.71 14.65 -7.69
N GLY A 44 -8.97 15.08 -7.69
CA GLY A 44 -9.84 14.94 -8.87
C GLY A 44 -9.37 15.69 -10.13
N LYS A 45 -8.18 16.31 -10.12
CA LYS A 45 -7.60 17.02 -11.26
C LYS A 45 -6.92 16.02 -12.22
N PRO A 46 -7.33 15.95 -13.51
CA PRO A 46 -6.80 14.97 -14.48
C PRO A 46 -5.27 15.00 -14.61
N LEU A 47 -4.69 16.19 -14.69
CA LEU A 47 -3.24 16.34 -14.87
C LEU A 47 -2.44 15.83 -13.66
N VAL A 48 -2.94 16.03 -12.44
CA VAL A 48 -2.26 15.54 -11.23
C VAL A 48 -2.31 14.01 -11.19
N GLY A 49 -3.48 13.39 -11.46
CA GLY A 49 -3.59 11.94 -11.55
C GLY A 49 -2.68 11.35 -12.63
N PHE A 50 -2.58 11.99 -13.80
CA PHE A 50 -1.66 11.61 -14.87
C PHE A 50 -0.19 11.67 -14.41
N LEU A 51 0.23 12.78 -13.81
CA LEU A 51 1.61 12.94 -13.31
C LEU A 51 1.94 11.95 -12.19
N THR A 52 0.96 11.64 -11.33
CA THR A 52 1.09 10.60 -10.30
C THR A 52 1.33 9.24 -10.94
N GLY A 53 0.51 8.82 -11.90
CA GLY A 53 0.67 7.54 -12.60
C GLY A 53 2.01 7.43 -13.33
N LEU A 54 2.43 8.51 -13.99
CA LEU A 54 3.73 8.61 -14.64
C LEU A 54 4.88 8.47 -13.62
N GLY A 55 4.83 9.23 -12.52
CA GLY A 55 5.87 9.22 -11.50
C GLY A 55 5.98 7.87 -10.79
N VAL A 56 4.85 7.29 -10.37
CA VAL A 56 4.78 5.98 -9.73
C VAL A 56 5.38 4.90 -10.64
N THR A 57 4.96 4.85 -11.91
CA THR A 57 5.47 3.86 -12.86
C THR A 57 6.95 4.06 -13.19
N ALA A 58 7.41 5.31 -13.31
CA ALA A 58 8.82 5.61 -13.53
C ALA A 58 9.69 5.19 -12.33
N ILE A 59 9.17 5.27 -11.11
CA ILE A 59 9.85 4.83 -9.88
C ILE A 59 9.83 3.30 -9.78
N ILE A 60 8.64 2.68 -9.86
CA ILE A 60 8.47 1.22 -9.71
C ILE A 60 9.05 0.47 -10.92
N GLN A 61 9.19 1.12 -12.08
CA GLN A 61 9.62 0.52 -13.35
C GLN A 61 8.67 -0.58 -13.86
N SER A 62 7.40 -0.54 -13.43
CA SER A 62 6.38 -1.52 -13.81
C SER A 62 5.00 -0.89 -13.91
N SER A 63 4.51 -0.68 -15.14
CA SER A 63 3.12 -0.22 -15.36
C SER A 63 2.09 -1.28 -15.02
N SER A 64 2.42 -2.56 -15.16
CA SER A 64 1.54 -3.66 -14.75
C SER A 64 1.29 -3.62 -13.24
N ALA A 65 2.35 -3.48 -12.43
CA ALA A 65 2.21 -3.33 -10.97
C ALA A 65 1.39 -2.08 -10.61
N THR A 66 1.70 -0.94 -11.21
CA THR A 66 0.94 0.31 -11.00
C THR A 66 -0.55 0.13 -11.34
N THR A 67 -0.87 -0.54 -12.45
CA THR A 67 -2.26 -0.72 -12.86
C THR A 67 -3.00 -1.71 -11.96
N VAL A 68 -2.34 -2.79 -11.52
CA VAL A 68 -2.90 -3.75 -10.54
C VAL A 68 -3.20 -3.04 -9.22
N MET A 69 -2.30 -2.18 -8.72
CA MET A 69 -2.55 -1.34 -7.55
C MET A 69 -3.76 -0.41 -7.75
N VAL A 70 -3.86 0.23 -8.91
CA VAL A 70 -5.02 1.09 -9.23
C VAL A 70 -6.32 0.30 -9.20
N VAL A 71 -6.33 -0.92 -9.75
CA VAL A 71 -7.48 -1.83 -9.68
C VAL A 71 -7.81 -2.16 -8.22
N GLY A 72 -6.80 -2.43 -7.38
CA GLY A 72 -6.96 -2.67 -5.94
C GLY A 72 -7.53 -1.45 -5.20
N PHE A 73 -7.03 -0.23 -5.48
CA PHE A 73 -7.56 1.00 -4.89
C PHE A 73 -9.01 1.28 -5.26
N VAL A 74 -9.38 1.01 -6.51
CA VAL A 74 -10.79 1.14 -6.94
C VAL A 74 -11.65 0.08 -6.27
N ASN A 75 -11.12 -1.14 -6.09
CA ASN A 75 -11.83 -2.23 -5.43
C ASN A 75 -12.08 -1.96 -3.94
N SER A 76 -11.11 -1.38 -3.25
CA SER A 76 -11.22 -0.99 -1.82
C SER A 76 -11.89 0.37 -1.61
N GLY A 77 -12.39 1.04 -2.67
CA GLY A 77 -13.06 2.33 -2.57
C GLY A 77 -12.14 3.53 -2.29
N LEU A 78 -10.82 3.33 -2.25
CA LEU A 78 -9.84 4.41 -2.03
C LEU A 78 -9.70 5.34 -3.23
N MET A 79 -10.08 4.86 -4.42
CA MET A 79 -9.98 5.60 -5.67
C MET A 79 -11.27 5.48 -6.47
N THR A 80 -11.74 6.60 -7.00
CA THR A 80 -12.85 6.58 -7.96
C THR A 80 -12.39 6.11 -9.33
N LEU A 81 -13.32 5.58 -10.15
CA LEU A 81 -13.01 5.18 -11.52
C LEU A 81 -12.40 6.34 -12.34
N ARG A 82 -12.91 7.56 -12.16
CA ARG A 82 -12.41 8.75 -12.85
C ARG A 82 -10.96 9.09 -12.50
N GLN A 83 -10.58 8.96 -11.23
CA GLN A 83 -9.19 9.12 -10.80
C GLN A 83 -8.30 8.04 -11.41
N ALA A 84 -8.77 6.78 -11.39
CA ALA A 84 -8.06 5.63 -11.94
C ALA A 84 -7.72 5.81 -13.43
N ILE A 85 -8.64 6.34 -14.23
CA ILE A 85 -8.45 6.64 -15.67
C ILE A 85 -7.18 7.49 -15.86
N ASN A 86 -7.05 8.58 -15.11
CA ASN A 86 -5.94 9.52 -15.27
C ASN A 86 -4.61 8.88 -14.85
N VAL A 87 -4.59 8.11 -13.75
CA VAL A 87 -3.39 7.40 -13.27
C VAL A 87 -2.95 6.33 -14.26
N ILE A 88 -3.88 5.55 -14.84
CA ILE A 88 -3.60 4.53 -15.85
C ILE A 88 -2.96 5.15 -17.10
N MET A 89 -3.48 6.29 -17.57
CA MET A 89 -2.89 7.02 -18.71
C MET A 89 -1.44 7.47 -18.40
N GLY A 90 -1.21 7.98 -17.18
CA GLY A 90 0.13 8.34 -16.72
C GLY A 90 1.08 7.16 -16.64
N ALA A 91 0.60 6.02 -16.15
CA ALA A 91 1.37 4.78 -16.04
C ALA A 91 1.86 4.28 -17.41
N ASN A 92 1.04 4.38 -18.46
CA ASN A 92 1.46 4.00 -19.80
C ASN A 92 2.63 4.87 -20.31
N VAL A 93 2.59 6.19 -20.08
CA VAL A 93 3.72 7.07 -20.43
C VAL A 93 4.93 6.78 -19.54
N GLY A 94 4.74 6.52 -18.24
CA GLY A 94 5.81 6.17 -17.30
C GLY A 94 6.63 4.95 -17.73
N THR A 95 6.02 3.98 -18.41
CA THR A 95 6.71 2.80 -18.96
C THR A 95 7.80 3.16 -19.97
N THR A 96 7.67 4.30 -20.66
CA THR A 96 8.65 4.72 -21.66
C THR A 96 10.01 5.06 -21.06
N VAL A 97 10.05 5.42 -19.77
CA VAL A 97 11.31 5.67 -19.04
C VAL A 97 12.21 4.42 -19.07
N THR A 98 11.62 3.23 -18.90
CA THR A 98 12.37 1.97 -19.02
C THR A 98 12.96 1.78 -20.42
N ALA A 99 12.19 2.09 -21.48
CA ALA A 99 12.68 1.99 -22.84
C ALA A 99 13.90 2.91 -23.10
N TRP A 100 13.90 4.10 -22.50
CA TRP A 100 15.04 5.02 -22.56
C TRP A 100 16.27 4.49 -21.79
N LEU A 101 16.06 3.93 -20.59
CA LEU A 101 17.15 3.30 -19.84
C LEU A 101 17.82 2.16 -20.64
N LEU A 102 16.99 1.34 -21.27
CA LEU A 102 17.48 0.22 -22.11
C LEU A 102 18.17 0.72 -23.39
N SER A 103 17.76 1.86 -23.94
CA SER A 103 18.34 2.43 -25.16
C SER A 103 19.78 2.88 -24.99
N LEU A 104 20.21 3.15 -23.76
CA LEU A 104 21.60 3.50 -23.45
C LEU A 104 22.59 2.43 -23.93
N GLY A 105 22.17 1.15 -23.95
CA GLY A 105 22.96 0.05 -24.48
C GLY A 105 23.30 0.17 -25.98
N GLY A 106 22.60 1.03 -26.72
CA GLY A 106 22.82 1.25 -28.16
C GLY A 106 23.77 2.39 -28.50
N ILE A 107 24.44 3.00 -27.53
CA ILE A 107 25.39 4.10 -27.78
C ILE A 107 26.64 3.55 -28.47
N GLU A 108 26.83 3.92 -29.74
CA GLU A 108 28.03 3.62 -30.52
C GLU A 108 28.72 4.95 -30.88
N SER A 109 29.99 5.11 -30.52
CA SER A 109 30.77 6.28 -30.85
C SER A 109 32.26 5.98 -30.84
N SER A 110 33.00 6.63 -31.73
CA SER A 110 34.46 6.63 -31.78
C SER A 110 35.09 7.55 -30.70
N SER A 111 34.31 8.50 -30.14
CA SER A 111 34.76 9.39 -29.08
C SER A 111 34.89 8.65 -27.74
N VAL A 112 36.06 8.83 -27.08
CA VAL A 112 36.34 8.22 -25.77
C VAL A 112 35.29 8.64 -24.71
N TRP A 113 34.89 9.91 -24.72
CA TRP A 113 33.91 10.45 -23.77
C TRP A 113 32.53 9.83 -23.94
N LEU A 114 32.07 9.61 -25.18
CA LEU A 114 30.79 8.96 -25.45
C LEU A 114 30.86 7.45 -25.19
N ARG A 115 32.04 6.81 -25.38
CA ARG A 115 32.26 5.40 -25.01
C ARG A 115 32.18 5.19 -23.50
N LEU A 116 32.59 6.15 -22.68
CA LEU A 116 32.43 6.10 -21.22
C LEU A 116 30.96 6.13 -20.79
N LEU A 117 30.08 6.73 -21.58
CA LEU A 117 28.62 6.75 -21.33
C LEU A 117 27.92 5.46 -21.78
N LYS A 118 28.62 4.56 -22.50
CA LYS A 118 28.07 3.27 -22.87
C LYS A 118 27.92 2.38 -21.61
N PRO A 119 26.78 1.72 -21.40
CA PRO A 119 26.57 0.86 -20.23
C PRO A 119 27.65 -0.18 -20.01
N SER A 120 28.15 -0.84 -21.06
CA SER A 120 29.25 -1.80 -20.96
C SER A 120 30.52 -1.22 -20.34
N SER A 121 30.71 0.10 -20.36
CA SER A 121 31.89 0.76 -19.78
C SER A 121 31.70 1.12 -18.31
N PHE A 122 30.52 1.58 -17.89
CA PHE A 122 30.31 2.05 -16.52
C PHE A 122 29.54 1.05 -15.62
N THR A 123 28.77 0.12 -16.19
CA THR A 123 28.03 -0.86 -15.38
C THR A 123 28.92 -1.75 -14.52
N PRO A 124 30.14 -2.16 -14.92
CA PRO A 124 31.04 -2.89 -14.03
C PRO A 124 31.43 -2.09 -12.79
N ILE A 125 31.60 -0.76 -12.95
CA ILE A 125 31.92 0.15 -11.83
C ILE A 125 30.69 0.27 -10.91
N LEU A 126 29.49 0.43 -11.49
CA LEU A 126 28.26 0.45 -10.71
C LEU A 126 28.01 -0.87 -9.97
N ALA A 127 28.33 -2.01 -10.61
CA ALA A 127 28.23 -3.32 -9.96
C ALA A 127 29.19 -3.42 -8.76
N LEU A 128 30.43 -2.94 -8.91
CA LEU A 128 31.42 -2.92 -7.83
C LEU A 128 30.95 -2.03 -6.67
N ILE A 129 30.49 -0.81 -6.96
CA ILE A 129 29.94 0.10 -5.93
C ILE A 129 28.70 -0.56 -5.29
N GLY A 130 27.83 -1.14 -6.12
CA GLY A 130 26.61 -1.81 -5.68
C GLY A 130 26.87 -2.95 -4.71
N ILE A 131 27.85 -3.85 -5.02
CA ILE A 131 28.18 -4.97 -4.14
C ILE A 131 28.81 -4.49 -2.83
N VAL A 132 29.63 -3.43 -2.87
CA VAL A 132 30.20 -2.84 -1.65
C VAL A 132 29.08 -2.30 -0.75
N PHE A 133 28.12 -1.57 -1.30
CA PHE A 133 26.99 -1.06 -0.52
C PHE A 133 26.11 -2.18 0.03
N TYR A 134 25.84 -3.20 -0.79
CA TYR A 134 25.00 -4.33 -0.38
C TYR A 134 25.64 -5.18 0.73
N MET A 135 26.96 -5.48 0.64
CA MET A 135 27.62 -6.39 1.57
C MET A 135 28.17 -5.69 2.82
N PHE A 136 28.70 -4.48 2.69
CA PHE A 136 29.47 -3.85 3.78
C PHE A 136 28.75 -2.71 4.49
N CYS A 137 27.69 -2.13 3.92
CA CYS A 137 26.91 -1.11 4.62
C CYS A 137 25.87 -1.76 5.54
N LYS A 138 25.73 -1.21 6.76
CA LYS A 138 24.68 -1.62 7.70
C LYS A 138 23.35 -0.92 7.45
N ASP A 139 23.39 0.29 6.93
CA ASP A 139 22.21 1.14 6.63
C ASP A 139 21.36 0.50 5.51
N ALA A 140 20.08 0.25 5.79
CA ALA A 140 19.12 -0.35 4.85
C ALA A 140 18.98 0.50 3.56
N LYS A 141 18.95 1.83 3.68
CA LYS A 141 18.83 2.75 2.53
C LYS A 141 20.06 2.67 1.62
N LYS A 142 21.26 2.46 2.16
CA LYS A 142 22.47 2.23 1.37
C LYS A 142 22.48 0.85 0.73
N LYS A 143 21.99 -0.18 1.42
CA LYS A 143 21.82 -1.53 0.85
C LYS A 143 20.86 -1.51 -0.33
N ASP A 144 19.71 -0.82 -0.22
CA ASP A 144 18.77 -0.68 -1.33
C ASP A 144 19.41 0.06 -2.51
N THR A 145 20.18 1.13 -2.25
CA THR A 145 20.96 1.79 -3.31
C THR A 145 21.95 0.83 -3.97
N GLY A 146 22.63 0.00 -3.19
CA GLY A 146 23.50 -1.07 -3.70
C GLY A 146 22.75 -2.06 -4.58
N THR A 147 21.56 -2.47 -4.15
CA THR A 147 20.69 -3.39 -4.90
C THR A 147 20.19 -2.77 -6.21
N ILE A 148 19.86 -1.47 -6.22
CA ILE A 148 19.50 -0.74 -7.46
C ILE A 148 20.64 -0.76 -8.46
N LEU A 149 21.86 -0.46 -8.02
CA LEU A 149 23.05 -0.44 -8.88
C LEU A 149 23.38 -1.83 -9.43
N LEU A 150 23.29 -2.87 -8.60
CA LEU A 150 23.47 -4.28 -9.01
C LEU A 150 22.38 -4.72 -9.98
N GLY A 151 21.12 -4.40 -9.70
CA GLY A 151 19.99 -4.71 -10.57
C GLY A 151 20.13 -4.07 -11.94
N PHE A 152 20.51 -2.78 -11.99
CA PHE A 152 20.79 -2.08 -13.25
C PHE A 152 21.95 -2.71 -14.03
N ALA A 153 23.05 -3.04 -13.36
CA ALA A 153 24.20 -3.67 -14.00
C ALA A 153 23.84 -5.06 -14.56
N THR A 154 23.11 -5.88 -13.79
CA THR A 154 22.65 -7.20 -14.21
C THR A 154 21.70 -7.13 -15.40
N LEU A 155 20.77 -6.17 -15.38
CA LEU A 155 19.83 -5.90 -16.48
C LEU A 155 20.58 -5.54 -17.77
N MET A 156 21.55 -4.63 -17.70
CA MET A 156 22.35 -4.22 -18.87
C MET A 156 23.23 -5.35 -19.39
N PHE A 157 23.82 -6.15 -18.51
CA PHE A 157 24.59 -7.34 -18.89
C PHE A 157 23.71 -8.39 -19.58
N GLY A 158 22.51 -8.64 -19.05
CA GLY A 158 21.52 -9.54 -19.66
C GLY A 158 21.11 -9.07 -21.06
N MET A 159 20.88 -7.76 -21.23
CA MET A 159 20.55 -7.17 -22.53
C MET A 159 21.70 -7.29 -23.54
N GLU A 160 22.94 -7.09 -23.13
CA GLU A 160 24.11 -7.23 -23.98
C GLU A 160 24.31 -8.69 -24.40
N THR A 161 24.13 -9.63 -23.46
CA THR A 161 24.16 -11.08 -23.69
C THR A 161 23.11 -11.51 -24.72
N MET A 162 21.85 -11.05 -24.57
CA MET A 162 20.79 -11.30 -25.56
C MET A 162 21.17 -10.76 -26.94
N SER A 163 21.63 -9.51 -27.00
CA SER A 163 21.99 -8.87 -28.27
C SER A 163 23.14 -9.61 -28.98
N GLY A 164 24.13 -10.08 -28.22
CA GLY A 164 25.22 -10.89 -28.74
C GLY A 164 24.72 -12.21 -29.30
N ALA A 165 23.89 -12.94 -28.58
CA ALA A 165 23.35 -14.24 -28.98
C ALA A 165 22.52 -14.16 -30.27
N VAL A 166 21.79 -13.03 -30.49
CA VAL A 166 20.94 -12.86 -31.68
C VAL A 166 21.69 -12.23 -32.89
N SER A 167 22.91 -11.78 -32.71
CA SER A 167 23.65 -11.04 -33.75
C SER A 167 23.76 -11.80 -35.08
N GLY A 168 23.90 -13.11 -35.04
CA GLY A 168 23.97 -13.99 -36.22
C GLY A 168 22.63 -14.24 -36.93
N LEU A 169 21.49 -13.85 -36.31
CA LEU A 169 20.16 -14.12 -36.89
C LEU A 169 19.87 -13.32 -38.16
N SER A 170 20.55 -12.20 -38.36
CA SER A 170 20.41 -11.39 -39.58
C SER A 170 20.77 -12.19 -40.87
N GLN A 171 21.59 -13.23 -40.75
CA GLN A 171 21.98 -14.09 -41.85
C GLN A 171 21.05 -15.31 -42.05
N VAL A 172 20.06 -15.50 -41.19
CA VAL A 172 19.09 -16.60 -41.25
C VAL A 172 17.88 -16.17 -42.09
N PRO A 173 17.62 -16.74 -43.29
CA PRO A 173 16.52 -16.32 -44.15
C PRO A 173 15.14 -16.43 -43.49
N ALA A 174 14.91 -17.46 -42.67
CA ALA A 174 13.64 -17.62 -41.95
C ALA A 174 13.37 -16.46 -40.97
N PHE A 175 14.41 -15.97 -40.29
CA PHE A 175 14.30 -14.82 -39.36
C PHE A 175 14.03 -13.52 -40.10
N THR A 176 14.79 -13.25 -41.19
CA THR A 176 14.57 -12.03 -42.00
C THR A 176 13.17 -12.05 -42.66
N ASN A 177 12.71 -13.20 -43.14
CA ASN A 177 11.37 -13.34 -43.69
C ASN A 177 10.27 -13.12 -42.64
N LEU A 178 10.49 -13.55 -41.40
CA LEU A 178 9.56 -13.28 -40.30
C LEU A 178 9.40 -11.77 -40.06
N PHE A 179 10.51 -11.02 -40.03
CA PHE A 179 10.44 -9.55 -39.86
C PHE A 179 9.92 -8.84 -41.12
N LEU A 180 10.12 -9.41 -42.31
CA LEU A 180 9.45 -8.94 -43.53
C LEU A 180 7.92 -9.13 -43.44
N ALA A 181 7.45 -10.26 -42.89
CA ALA A 181 6.02 -10.46 -42.64
C ALA A 181 5.45 -9.43 -41.65
N PHE A 182 6.22 -9.03 -40.63
CA PHE A 182 5.83 -8.00 -39.65
C PHE A 182 5.85 -6.57 -40.22
N LYS A 183 6.35 -6.35 -41.44
CA LYS A 183 6.07 -5.12 -42.21
C LYS A 183 4.59 -4.96 -42.51
N ASN A 184 3.78 -6.05 -42.47
CA ASN A 184 2.32 -5.93 -42.42
C ASN A 184 1.93 -5.38 -41.02
N PRO A 185 1.32 -4.18 -40.93
CA PRO A 185 1.07 -3.52 -39.66
C PRO A 185 0.19 -4.35 -38.70
N ILE A 186 -0.78 -5.10 -39.25
CA ILE A 186 -1.69 -5.94 -38.45
C ILE A 186 -0.92 -7.10 -37.82
N LEU A 187 -0.04 -7.77 -38.59
CA LEU A 187 0.78 -8.87 -38.09
C LEU A 187 1.80 -8.37 -37.05
N GLY A 188 2.36 -7.16 -37.28
CA GLY A 188 3.23 -6.52 -36.31
C GLY A 188 2.54 -6.25 -34.98
N VAL A 189 1.34 -5.66 -35.00
CA VAL A 189 0.52 -5.45 -33.79
C VAL A 189 0.21 -6.78 -33.11
N LEU A 190 -0.22 -7.79 -33.85
CA LEU A 190 -0.55 -9.11 -33.28
C LEU A 190 0.66 -9.76 -32.61
N ALA A 191 1.83 -9.69 -33.24
CA ALA A 191 3.08 -10.18 -32.66
C ALA A 191 3.39 -9.48 -31.33
N GLY A 192 3.25 -8.15 -31.27
CA GLY A 192 3.43 -7.38 -30.04
C GLY A 192 2.44 -7.76 -28.93
N VAL A 193 1.15 -7.92 -29.28
CA VAL A 193 0.10 -8.34 -28.34
C VAL A 193 0.42 -9.71 -27.74
N VAL A 194 0.72 -10.69 -28.60
CA VAL A 194 0.98 -12.08 -28.15
C VAL A 194 2.25 -12.14 -27.28
N LEU A 195 3.34 -11.52 -27.74
CA LEU A 195 4.60 -11.52 -26.99
C LEU A 195 4.42 -10.91 -25.59
N THR A 196 3.82 -9.73 -25.51
CA THR A 196 3.63 -9.04 -24.23
C THR A 196 2.57 -9.71 -23.37
N GLY A 197 1.51 -10.23 -23.98
CA GLY A 197 0.46 -10.96 -23.25
C GLY A 197 0.98 -12.25 -22.59
N ILE A 198 1.93 -12.94 -23.21
CA ILE A 198 2.58 -14.12 -22.62
C ILE A 198 3.57 -13.71 -21.53
N ILE A 199 4.45 -12.73 -21.79
CA ILE A 199 5.48 -12.28 -20.84
C ILE A 199 4.87 -11.47 -19.69
N GLN A 200 3.73 -10.81 -19.91
CA GLN A 200 3.04 -9.90 -18.98
C GLN A 200 3.90 -8.70 -18.51
N SER A 201 4.91 -8.36 -19.30
CA SER A 201 5.81 -7.22 -19.06
C SER A 201 6.14 -6.51 -20.37
N SER A 202 5.60 -5.31 -20.55
CA SER A 202 5.91 -4.46 -21.70
C SER A 202 7.37 -4.01 -21.72
N SER A 203 7.95 -3.72 -20.57
CA SER A 203 9.37 -3.36 -20.46
C SER A 203 10.28 -4.49 -20.94
N ALA A 204 9.96 -5.74 -20.57
CA ALA A 204 10.69 -6.91 -21.05
C ALA A 204 10.49 -7.11 -22.57
N SER A 205 9.27 -6.95 -23.06
CA SER A 205 8.95 -7.08 -24.47
C SER A 205 9.65 -6.02 -25.33
N VAL A 206 9.70 -4.76 -24.86
CA VAL A 206 10.46 -3.69 -25.53
C VAL A 206 11.97 -3.99 -25.48
N GLY A 207 12.48 -4.49 -24.35
CA GLY A 207 13.89 -4.90 -24.22
C GLY A 207 14.28 -5.99 -25.22
N ILE A 208 13.44 -6.99 -25.41
CA ILE A 208 13.63 -8.03 -26.45
C ILE A 208 13.66 -7.40 -27.84
N LEU A 209 12.71 -6.51 -28.15
CA LEU A 209 12.67 -5.83 -29.44
C LEU A 209 13.93 -4.98 -29.68
N GLN A 210 14.41 -4.28 -28.65
CA GLN A 210 15.67 -3.51 -28.70
C GLN A 210 16.90 -4.41 -28.84
N ALA A 211 16.91 -5.60 -28.22
CA ALA A 211 17.98 -6.57 -28.42
C ALA A 211 17.98 -7.11 -29.86
N LEU A 212 16.81 -7.45 -30.38
CA LEU A 212 16.64 -7.91 -31.77
C LEU A 212 16.98 -6.82 -32.80
N SER A 213 16.76 -5.56 -32.50
CA SER A 213 17.10 -4.45 -33.40
C SER A 213 18.62 -4.37 -33.65
N ALA A 214 19.45 -4.87 -32.73
CA ALA A 214 20.90 -4.93 -32.91
C ALA A 214 21.34 -5.85 -34.09
N THR A 215 20.44 -6.73 -34.57
CA THR A 215 20.68 -7.55 -35.76
C THR A 215 20.70 -6.74 -37.06
N GLY A 216 20.13 -5.51 -37.05
CA GLY A 216 19.89 -4.70 -38.25
C GLY A 216 18.71 -5.19 -39.14
N ALA A 217 18.12 -6.34 -38.82
CA ALA A 217 17.00 -6.89 -39.60
C ALA A 217 15.62 -6.30 -39.29
N VAL A 218 15.49 -5.62 -38.14
CA VAL A 218 14.24 -5.00 -37.69
C VAL A 218 14.14 -3.59 -38.24
N SER A 219 13.25 -3.34 -39.19
CA SER A 219 12.99 -1.99 -39.70
C SER A 219 12.00 -1.22 -38.84
N TYR A 220 11.96 0.12 -38.93
CA TYR A 220 10.94 0.93 -38.27
C TYR A 220 9.52 0.56 -38.72
N ALA A 221 9.35 0.15 -39.98
CA ALA A 221 8.06 -0.33 -40.49
C ALA A 221 7.52 -1.57 -39.76
N ALA A 222 8.41 -2.41 -39.20
CA ALA A 222 8.03 -3.54 -38.36
C ALA A 222 7.99 -3.17 -36.88
N ALA A 223 8.98 -2.40 -36.39
CA ALA A 223 9.11 -2.07 -34.96
C ALA A 223 7.92 -1.26 -34.43
N ILE A 224 7.45 -0.24 -35.17
CA ILE A 224 6.39 0.65 -34.72
C ILE A 224 5.06 -0.10 -34.48
N PRO A 225 4.53 -0.93 -35.41
CA PRO A 225 3.35 -1.74 -35.15
C PRO A 225 3.52 -2.75 -34.01
N ILE A 226 4.71 -3.35 -33.86
CA ILE A 226 5.01 -4.27 -32.74
C ILE A 226 4.90 -3.52 -31.42
N ILE A 227 5.47 -2.31 -31.30
CA ILE A 227 5.37 -1.45 -30.10
C ILE A 227 3.91 -1.14 -29.77
N MET A 228 3.10 -0.79 -30.77
CA MET A 228 1.67 -0.56 -30.59
C MET A 228 0.97 -1.80 -30.02
N GLY A 229 1.29 -2.98 -30.54
CA GLY A 229 0.76 -4.24 -30.03
C GLY A 229 1.22 -4.56 -28.59
N GLN A 230 2.46 -4.26 -28.25
CA GLN A 230 3.00 -4.47 -26.90
C GLN A 230 2.20 -3.70 -25.83
N ASN A 231 1.71 -2.49 -26.16
CA ASN A 231 0.88 -1.72 -25.24
C ASN A 231 -0.50 -2.37 -25.02
N ILE A 232 -1.12 -2.96 -26.04
CA ILE A 232 -2.35 -3.76 -25.84
C ILE A 232 -2.06 -5.00 -25.00
N GLY A 233 -0.97 -5.74 -25.29
CA GLY A 233 -0.59 -6.94 -24.55
C GLY A 233 -0.40 -6.72 -23.04
N THR A 234 0.05 -5.54 -22.65
CA THR A 234 0.22 -5.16 -21.23
C THR A 234 -1.11 -5.16 -20.47
N THR A 235 -2.23 -4.93 -21.14
CA THR A 235 -3.55 -4.84 -20.49
C THR A 235 -4.05 -6.19 -19.97
N VAL A 236 -3.49 -7.31 -20.46
CA VAL A 236 -3.85 -8.67 -20.01
C VAL A 236 -3.67 -8.82 -18.50
N THR A 237 -2.58 -8.28 -17.94
CA THR A 237 -2.32 -8.32 -16.49
C THR A 237 -3.42 -7.61 -15.69
N ALA A 238 -3.82 -6.42 -16.13
CA ALA A 238 -4.89 -5.66 -15.48
C ALA A 238 -6.24 -6.38 -15.57
N MET A 239 -6.55 -6.98 -16.74
CA MET A 239 -7.78 -7.76 -16.93
C MET A 239 -7.81 -9.00 -16.02
N LEU A 240 -6.71 -9.74 -15.93
CA LEU A 240 -6.60 -10.90 -15.04
C LEU A 240 -6.73 -10.49 -13.57
N SER A 241 -6.08 -9.39 -13.15
CA SER A 241 -6.17 -8.90 -11.78
C SER A 241 -7.57 -8.40 -11.41
N SER A 242 -8.40 -8.04 -12.37
CA SER A 242 -9.76 -7.56 -12.12
C SER A 242 -10.80 -8.68 -11.93
N VAL A 243 -10.41 -9.94 -12.14
CA VAL A 243 -11.29 -11.08 -11.90
C VAL A 243 -11.62 -11.18 -10.41
N GLY A 244 -12.90 -11.32 -10.08
CA GLY A 244 -13.37 -11.39 -8.68
C GLY A 244 -13.45 -10.05 -7.96
N THR A 245 -13.19 -8.90 -8.62
CA THR A 245 -13.34 -7.57 -8.03
C THR A 245 -14.73 -6.99 -8.21
N ASN A 246 -14.99 -5.87 -7.52
CA ASN A 246 -16.19 -5.07 -7.74
C ASN A 246 -16.24 -4.48 -9.19
N LYS A 247 -17.41 -4.02 -9.59
CA LYS A 247 -17.65 -3.51 -10.96
C LYS A 247 -16.76 -2.33 -11.35
N ASN A 248 -16.45 -1.43 -10.42
CA ASN A 248 -15.63 -0.26 -10.72
C ASN A 248 -14.16 -0.63 -10.94
N ALA A 249 -13.64 -1.61 -10.20
CA ALA A 249 -12.31 -2.17 -10.42
C ALA A 249 -12.22 -2.89 -11.78
N ARG A 250 -13.22 -3.68 -12.15
CA ARG A 250 -13.32 -4.27 -13.50
C ARG A 250 -13.40 -3.20 -14.60
N ARG A 251 -14.16 -2.11 -14.36
CA ARG A 251 -14.20 -0.96 -15.28
C ARG A 251 -12.85 -0.29 -15.45
N ALA A 252 -12.05 -0.16 -14.36
CA ALA A 252 -10.70 0.37 -14.46
C ALA A 252 -9.78 -0.48 -15.33
N ALA A 253 -9.84 -1.81 -15.23
CA ALA A 253 -9.10 -2.72 -16.12
C ALA A 253 -9.58 -2.60 -17.58
N VAL A 254 -10.89 -2.50 -17.81
CA VAL A 254 -11.49 -2.29 -19.14
C VAL A 254 -11.07 -0.93 -19.72
N VAL A 255 -10.98 0.11 -18.92
CA VAL A 255 -10.45 1.42 -19.37
C VAL A 255 -9.02 1.30 -19.87
N HIS A 256 -8.16 0.55 -19.15
CA HIS A 256 -6.78 0.32 -19.60
C HIS A 256 -6.75 -0.38 -20.98
N LEU A 257 -7.60 -1.39 -21.18
CA LEU A 257 -7.75 -2.05 -22.48
C LEU A 257 -8.26 -1.09 -23.55
N LEU A 258 -9.35 -0.36 -23.28
CA LEU A 258 -9.94 0.59 -24.22
C LEU A 258 -8.97 1.70 -24.63
N PHE A 259 -8.23 2.27 -23.68
CA PHE A 259 -7.21 3.28 -23.94
C PHE A 259 -6.20 2.79 -24.98
N ASN A 260 -5.65 1.60 -24.77
CA ASN A 260 -4.64 1.04 -25.67
C ASN A 260 -5.24 0.60 -27.03
N VAL A 261 -6.41 -0.03 -27.04
CA VAL A 261 -7.07 -0.49 -28.28
C VAL A 261 -7.49 0.71 -29.15
N ILE A 262 -8.12 1.73 -28.56
CA ILE A 262 -8.52 2.94 -29.31
C ILE A 262 -7.27 3.69 -29.80
N GLY A 263 -6.25 3.84 -28.93
CA GLY A 263 -4.99 4.47 -29.29
C GLY A 263 -4.32 3.76 -30.46
N VAL A 264 -4.23 2.43 -30.42
CA VAL A 264 -3.67 1.64 -31.52
C VAL A 264 -4.53 1.75 -32.77
N ALA A 265 -5.85 1.63 -32.68
CA ALA A 265 -6.73 1.71 -33.85
C ALA A 265 -6.56 3.05 -34.59
N VAL A 266 -6.52 4.16 -33.87
CA VAL A 266 -6.35 5.50 -34.46
C VAL A 266 -4.94 5.69 -35.02
N LEU A 267 -3.91 5.46 -34.19
CA LEU A 267 -2.52 5.74 -34.57
C LEU A 267 -1.99 4.76 -35.61
N LEU A 268 -2.46 3.51 -35.62
CA LEU A 268 -2.13 2.55 -36.67
C LEU A 268 -2.74 2.98 -38.01
N SER A 269 -3.98 3.51 -38.01
CA SER A 269 -4.62 4.06 -39.20
C SER A 269 -3.82 5.25 -39.73
N VAL A 270 -3.41 6.18 -38.86
CA VAL A 270 -2.53 7.30 -39.24
C VAL A 270 -1.20 6.80 -39.80
N PHE A 271 -0.58 5.82 -39.14
CA PHE A 271 0.66 5.20 -39.60
C PHE A 271 0.53 4.58 -40.98
N CYS A 272 -0.57 3.86 -41.27
CA CYS A 272 -0.84 3.27 -42.58
C CYS A 272 -1.03 4.36 -43.65
N ILE A 273 -1.75 5.45 -43.35
CA ILE A 273 -1.94 6.58 -44.26
C ILE A 273 -0.62 7.27 -44.56
N VAL A 274 0.17 7.60 -43.52
CA VAL A 274 1.49 8.23 -43.67
C VAL A 274 2.41 7.37 -44.52
N ARG A 275 2.43 6.06 -44.26
CA ARG A 275 3.22 5.10 -45.02
C ARG A 275 2.79 5.04 -46.49
N ALA A 276 1.47 5.05 -46.76
CA ALA A 276 0.93 4.95 -48.14
C ALA A 276 1.11 6.26 -48.95
N VAL A 277 0.95 7.43 -48.30
CA VAL A 277 0.96 8.74 -48.97
C VAL A 277 2.37 9.34 -49.03
N LEU A 278 3.11 9.33 -47.89
CA LEU A 278 4.40 9.99 -47.81
C LEU A 278 5.59 9.03 -48.06
N ALA A 279 5.36 7.71 -47.92
CA ALA A 279 6.38 6.65 -48.09
C ALA A 279 7.75 7.03 -47.49
N PRO A 280 7.84 7.43 -46.22
CA PRO A 280 9.11 7.95 -45.65
C PRO A 280 10.18 6.87 -45.63
N SER A 281 11.35 7.19 -46.21
CA SER A 281 12.51 6.28 -46.30
C SER A 281 12.93 5.75 -44.93
N LEU A 282 12.74 6.55 -43.87
CA LEU A 282 13.00 6.16 -42.48
C LEU A 282 12.32 4.85 -42.08
N LEU A 283 11.14 4.53 -42.64
CA LEU A 283 10.42 3.29 -42.27
C LEU A 283 11.14 2.03 -42.76
N ASP A 284 11.94 2.10 -43.82
CA ASP A 284 12.73 0.98 -44.32
C ASP A 284 14.11 0.88 -43.68
N GLU A 285 14.54 1.90 -42.93
CA GLU A 285 15.79 1.87 -42.20
C GLU A 285 15.71 0.91 -41.00
N SER A 286 16.87 0.37 -40.61
CA SER A 286 16.99 -0.47 -39.41
C SER A 286 16.71 0.33 -38.15
N ALA A 287 15.77 -0.17 -37.33
CA ALA A 287 15.39 0.48 -36.11
C ALA A 287 16.54 0.41 -35.08
N THR A 288 16.90 1.57 -34.54
CA THR A 288 17.88 1.66 -33.43
C THR A 288 17.19 1.50 -32.08
N ARG A 289 17.95 1.13 -31.04
CA ARG A 289 17.42 1.05 -29.65
C ARG A 289 16.81 2.39 -29.23
N ALA A 290 17.49 3.51 -29.49
CA ALA A 290 16.97 4.86 -29.20
C ALA A 290 15.72 5.18 -30.04
N GLY A 291 15.71 4.82 -31.33
CA GLY A 291 14.53 5.01 -32.20
C GLY A 291 13.30 4.22 -31.71
N ILE A 292 13.47 3.02 -31.16
CA ILE A 292 12.42 2.23 -30.51
C ILE A 292 11.90 2.97 -29.28
N ALA A 293 12.80 3.53 -28.44
CA ALA A 293 12.39 4.30 -27.25
C ALA A 293 11.62 5.58 -27.63
N VAL A 294 12.08 6.29 -28.69
CA VAL A 294 11.37 7.44 -29.25
C VAL A 294 9.99 7.04 -29.76
N ALA A 295 9.90 6.00 -30.58
CA ALA A 295 8.61 5.52 -31.12
C ALA A 295 7.63 5.13 -30.00
N HIS A 296 8.13 4.44 -28.96
CA HIS A 296 7.33 4.08 -27.79
C HIS A 296 6.83 5.31 -27.02
N SER A 297 7.71 6.31 -26.83
CA SER A 297 7.32 7.57 -26.16
C SER A 297 6.32 8.37 -26.97
N VAL A 298 6.57 8.55 -28.27
CA VAL A 298 5.68 9.30 -29.17
C VAL A 298 4.30 8.64 -29.23
N PHE A 299 4.24 7.32 -29.35
CA PHE A 299 2.97 6.59 -29.33
C PHE A 299 2.18 6.85 -28.04
N ASN A 300 2.79 6.65 -26.86
CA ASN A 300 2.11 6.82 -25.59
C ASN A 300 1.71 8.28 -25.29
N LEU A 301 2.55 9.24 -25.66
CA LEU A 301 2.25 10.67 -25.52
C LEU A 301 1.09 11.09 -26.45
N LEU A 302 1.06 10.63 -27.70
CA LEU A 302 -0.03 10.91 -28.65
C LEU A 302 -1.34 10.27 -28.19
N CYS A 303 -1.31 9.00 -27.73
CA CYS A 303 -2.48 8.35 -27.14
C CYS A 303 -3.03 9.15 -25.96
N THR A 304 -2.15 9.57 -25.07
CA THR A 304 -2.53 10.36 -23.89
C THR A 304 -3.09 11.73 -24.30
N ALA A 305 -2.42 12.46 -25.18
CA ALA A 305 -2.88 13.76 -25.64
C ALA A 305 -4.27 13.69 -26.29
N MET A 306 -4.56 12.60 -26.99
CA MET A 306 -5.85 12.35 -27.62
C MET A 306 -6.93 11.94 -26.62
N LEU A 307 -6.62 11.04 -25.67
CA LEU A 307 -7.60 10.39 -24.82
C LEU A 307 -7.73 11.00 -23.42
N LEU A 308 -6.76 11.77 -22.92
CA LEU A 308 -6.87 12.45 -21.63
C LEU A 308 -8.04 13.44 -21.58
N PRO A 309 -8.27 14.27 -22.62
CA PRO A 309 -9.47 15.11 -22.67
C PRO A 309 -10.77 14.30 -22.83
N ALA A 310 -10.67 13.08 -23.37
CA ALA A 310 -11.79 12.17 -23.62
C ALA A 310 -12.00 11.16 -22.48
N GLY A 311 -11.49 11.41 -21.28
CA GLY A 311 -11.64 10.52 -20.12
C GLY A 311 -13.09 10.16 -19.80
N ASP A 312 -14.03 11.10 -19.94
CA ASP A 312 -15.46 10.86 -19.75
C ASP A 312 -16.04 9.88 -20.79
N LEU A 313 -15.50 9.85 -22.00
CA LEU A 313 -15.89 8.88 -23.03
C LEU A 313 -15.42 7.48 -22.66
N LEU A 314 -14.18 7.34 -22.19
CA LEU A 314 -13.65 6.05 -21.73
C LEU A 314 -14.42 5.51 -20.53
N GLU A 315 -14.78 6.38 -19.58
CA GLU A 315 -15.61 6.03 -18.43
C GLU A 315 -16.99 5.51 -18.90
N LYS A 316 -17.68 6.23 -19.77
CA LYS A 316 -18.98 5.81 -20.31
C LYS A 316 -18.89 4.48 -21.07
N LEU A 317 -17.85 4.28 -21.88
CA LEU A 317 -17.64 3.03 -22.60
C LEU A 317 -17.38 1.86 -21.62
N ALA A 318 -16.58 2.07 -20.59
CA ALA A 318 -16.31 1.05 -19.56
C ALA A 318 -17.59 0.69 -18.78
N ILE A 319 -18.41 1.68 -18.41
CA ILE A 319 -19.72 1.45 -17.77
C ILE A 319 -20.66 0.66 -18.70
N ARG A 320 -20.64 0.94 -20.01
CA ARG A 320 -21.47 0.21 -20.96
C ARG A 320 -21.03 -1.25 -21.15
N LEU A 321 -19.72 -1.52 -21.10
CA LEU A 321 -19.18 -2.87 -21.24
C LEU A 321 -19.30 -3.67 -19.93
N VAL A 322 -19.24 -2.99 -18.78
CA VAL A 322 -19.44 -3.58 -17.45
C VAL A 322 -20.62 -2.87 -16.80
N PRO A 323 -21.86 -3.26 -17.10
CA PRO A 323 -23.07 -2.60 -16.58
C PRO A 323 -23.25 -2.84 -15.07
N ASP A 324 -24.10 -2.00 -14.45
CA ASP A 324 -24.47 -2.17 -13.05
C ASP A 324 -25.29 -3.47 -12.88
N SER A 325 -24.84 -4.34 -11.98
CA SER A 325 -25.62 -5.51 -11.56
C SER A 325 -26.46 -5.13 -10.33
N LYS A 326 -27.57 -5.84 -10.12
CA LYS A 326 -28.45 -5.64 -8.95
C LYS A 326 -27.90 -6.30 -7.65
N SER A 327 -26.75 -6.95 -7.70
CA SER A 327 -26.14 -7.54 -6.51
C SER A 327 -25.48 -6.46 -5.66
N THR A 328 -25.70 -6.50 -4.37
CA THR A 328 -24.98 -5.74 -3.36
C THR A 328 -23.51 -6.20 -3.40
N GLU A 329 -22.62 -5.40 -3.96
CA GLU A 329 -21.19 -5.71 -3.97
C GLU A 329 -20.62 -5.28 -2.62
N THR A 330 -20.04 -6.21 -1.87
CA THR A 330 -19.25 -5.91 -0.69
C THR A 330 -17.93 -5.28 -1.13
N VAL A 331 -17.67 -4.08 -0.68
CA VAL A 331 -16.35 -3.44 -0.84
C VAL A 331 -15.40 -4.18 0.09
N SER A 332 -14.34 -4.77 -0.44
CA SER A 332 -13.31 -5.39 0.40
C SER A 332 -12.53 -4.30 1.13
N GLU A 333 -12.52 -4.35 2.45
CA GLU A 333 -11.83 -3.37 3.30
C GLU A 333 -10.31 -3.44 3.09
N LEU A 334 -9.78 -4.65 2.89
CA LEU A 334 -8.38 -4.93 2.58
C LEU A 334 -8.29 -5.77 1.31
N ASP A 335 -7.57 -5.29 0.31
CA ASP A 335 -7.42 -5.96 -0.98
C ASP A 335 -6.04 -6.61 -1.08
N GLU A 336 -5.99 -7.93 -1.31
CA GLU A 336 -4.74 -8.70 -1.44
C GLU A 336 -3.84 -8.21 -2.59
N ARG A 337 -4.39 -7.51 -3.59
CA ARG A 337 -3.61 -6.94 -4.69
C ARG A 337 -2.68 -5.83 -4.24
N LEU A 338 -3.02 -5.15 -3.13
CA LEU A 338 -2.17 -4.13 -2.51
C LEU A 338 -0.92 -4.73 -1.88
N LEU A 339 -0.91 -6.03 -1.55
CA LEU A 339 0.28 -6.75 -1.06
C LEU A 339 1.45 -6.74 -2.06
N ALA A 340 1.18 -6.43 -3.33
CA ALA A 340 2.23 -6.20 -4.32
C ALA A 340 3.00 -4.90 -4.09
N ALA A 341 2.45 -3.96 -3.30
CA ALA A 341 3.05 -2.69 -2.93
C ALA A 341 2.96 -2.50 -1.40
N PRO A 342 3.91 -3.05 -0.62
CA PRO A 342 3.84 -3.14 0.84
C PRO A 342 3.55 -1.81 1.55
N SER A 343 4.15 -0.70 1.14
CA SER A 343 3.91 0.63 1.72
C SER A 343 2.45 1.08 1.60
N LEU A 344 1.77 0.71 0.52
CA LEU A 344 0.36 1.05 0.29
C LEU A 344 -0.58 0.11 1.04
N ALA A 345 -0.26 -1.18 1.06
CA ALA A 345 -0.96 -2.17 1.86
C ALA A 345 -0.95 -1.76 3.34
N LEU A 346 0.21 -1.34 3.84
CA LEU A 346 0.40 -0.86 5.21
C LEU A 346 -0.41 0.42 5.49
N SER A 347 -0.40 1.39 4.56
CA SER A 347 -1.21 2.61 4.67
C SER A 347 -2.71 2.29 4.78
N ARG A 348 -3.21 1.32 3.97
CA ARG A 348 -4.61 0.90 4.07
C ARG A 348 -4.90 0.18 5.36
N SER A 349 -4.00 -0.72 5.81
CA SER A 349 -4.12 -1.41 7.09
C SER A 349 -4.22 -0.41 8.25
N ARG A 350 -3.40 0.64 8.26
CA ARG A 350 -3.47 1.71 9.26
C ARG A 350 -4.82 2.43 9.23
N THR A 351 -5.36 2.72 8.06
CA THR A 351 -6.70 3.34 7.94
C THR A 351 -7.78 2.47 8.58
N VAL A 352 -7.79 1.17 8.26
CA VAL A 352 -8.76 0.21 8.82
C VAL A 352 -8.55 0.03 10.33
N ALA A 353 -7.29 0.01 10.81
CA ALA A 353 -6.98 -0.04 12.24
C ALA A 353 -7.47 1.21 12.98
N CYS A 354 -7.42 2.40 12.37
CA CYS A 354 -8.01 3.62 12.94
C CYS A 354 -9.55 3.51 13.00
N GLU A 355 -10.21 2.94 11.99
CA GLU A 355 -11.65 2.68 12.01
C GLU A 355 -12.03 1.71 13.13
N MET A 356 -11.25 0.64 13.34
CA MET A 356 -11.37 -0.29 14.46
C MET A 356 -11.23 0.42 15.82
N ALA A 357 -10.17 1.23 15.96
CA ALA A 357 -9.90 1.99 17.18
C ALA A 357 -11.07 2.92 17.56
N GLN A 358 -11.65 3.60 16.56
CA GLN A 358 -12.84 4.45 16.76
C GLN A 358 -14.07 3.64 17.20
N CYS A 359 -14.26 2.42 16.66
CA CYS A 359 -15.33 1.52 17.08
C CYS A 359 -15.15 1.10 18.54
N ALA A 360 -13.95 0.64 18.93
CA ALA A 360 -13.66 0.20 20.29
C ALA A 360 -13.87 1.31 21.33
N VAL A 361 -13.34 2.51 21.07
CA VAL A 361 -13.49 3.67 21.94
C VAL A 361 -14.96 4.13 22.04
N ARG A 362 -15.70 4.09 20.94
CA ARG A 362 -17.14 4.39 20.94
C ARG A 362 -17.94 3.36 21.73
N ALA A 363 -17.67 2.06 21.53
CA ALA A 363 -18.32 0.99 22.28
C ALA A 363 -18.13 1.17 23.80
N LEU A 364 -16.88 1.44 24.24
CA LEU A 364 -16.60 1.61 25.66
C LEU A 364 -17.22 2.87 26.24
N ASN A 365 -17.17 4.00 25.55
CA ASN A 365 -17.84 5.22 25.99
C ASN A 365 -19.37 5.01 26.11
N ASN A 366 -19.98 4.30 25.17
CA ASN A 366 -21.39 3.94 25.22
C ASN A 366 -21.68 3.00 26.40
N ALA A 367 -20.79 2.06 26.70
CA ALA A 367 -20.91 1.15 27.85
C ALA A 367 -20.83 1.92 29.18
N LEU A 368 -19.95 2.90 29.31
CA LEU A 368 -19.92 3.79 30.48
C LEU A 368 -21.25 4.54 30.67
N HIS A 369 -21.87 5.01 29.59
CA HIS A 369 -23.16 5.67 29.64
C HIS A 369 -24.32 4.74 30.01
N SER A 370 -24.21 3.42 29.78
CA SER A 370 -25.27 2.45 30.09
C SER A 370 -25.65 2.36 31.57
N PHE A 371 -24.78 2.76 32.50
CA PHE A 371 -25.05 2.83 33.92
C PHE A 371 -25.94 4.00 34.31
N THR A 372 -25.97 5.07 33.51
CA THR A 372 -26.78 6.27 33.74
C THR A 372 -28.06 6.28 32.88
N GLU A 373 -27.95 5.91 31.62
CA GLU A 373 -29.01 5.93 30.61
C GLU A 373 -29.02 4.65 29.76
N TYR A 374 -29.55 3.58 30.32
CA TYR A 374 -29.69 2.33 29.58
C TYR A 374 -30.86 2.39 28.58
N THR A 375 -30.57 2.01 27.32
CA THR A 375 -31.60 1.73 26.30
C THR A 375 -31.21 0.47 25.48
N ASP A 376 -32.22 -0.28 25.01
CA ASP A 376 -31.96 -1.44 24.16
C ASP A 376 -31.28 -1.08 22.83
N THR A 377 -31.40 0.16 22.38
CA THR A 377 -30.70 0.69 21.21
C THR A 377 -29.23 0.92 21.51
N LEU A 378 -28.89 1.43 22.68
CA LEU A 378 -27.51 1.61 23.14
C LEU A 378 -26.83 0.24 23.32
N ALA A 379 -27.51 -0.71 23.97
CA ALA A 379 -26.99 -2.06 24.17
C ALA A 379 -26.70 -2.78 22.84
N ARG A 380 -27.59 -2.65 21.86
CA ARG A 380 -27.33 -3.17 20.51
C ARG A 380 -26.14 -2.49 19.83
N SER A 381 -26.04 -1.17 19.90
CA SER A 381 -24.93 -0.44 19.30
C SER A 381 -23.58 -0.86 19.88
N ILE A 382 -23.49 -1.17 21.17
CA ILE A 382 -22.26 -1.63 21.83
C ILE A 382 -21.85 -3.01 21.26
N ARG A 383 -22.80 -3.94 21.16
CA ARG A 383 -22.55 -5.28 20.60
C ARG A 383 -22.22 -5.23 19.10
N ASP A 384 -22.92 -4.38 18.33
CA ASP A 384 -22.63 -4.17 16.91
C ASP A 384 -21.21 -3.59 16.68
N ASP A 385 -20.75 -2.71 17.58
CA ASP A 385 -19.40 -2.14 17.52
C ASP A 385 -18.33 -3.17 17.91
N GLU A 386 -18.59 -4.04 18.88
CA GLU A 386 -17.71 -5.15 19.26
C GLU A 386 -17.61 -6.19 18.12
N GLU A 387 -18.73 -6.66 17.55
CA GLU A 387 -18.72 -7.57 16.39
C GLU A 387 -17.92 -6.99 15.21
N ARG A 388 -17.96 -5.67 15.03
CA ARG A 388 -17.13 -5.00 14.03
C ARG A 388 -15.65 -4.95 14.40
N CYS A 389 -15.31 -4.80 15.68
CA CYS A 389 -13.92 -4.85 16.13
C CYS A 389 -13.32 -6.25 15.93
N ASP A 390 -14.04 -7.31 16.26
CA ASP A 390 -13.66 -8.70 15.99
C ASP A 390 -13.40 -8.92 14.50
N HIS A 391 -14.34 -8.47 13.66
CA HIS A 391 -14.18 -8.58 12.21
C HIS A 391 -12.91 -7.84 11.72
N TYR A 392 -12.65 -6.63 12.23
CA TYR A 392 -11.46 -5.87 11.88
C TYR A 392 -10.17 -6.54 12.36
N GLU A 393 -10.17 -7.13 13.56
CA GLU A 393 -9.01 -7.87 14.08
C GLU A 393 -8.64 -9.04 13.18
N ASP A 394 -9.63 -9.88 12.82
CA ASP A 394 -9.47 -11.05 11.96
C ASP A 394 -8.87 -10.67 10.58
N ILE A 395 -9.47 -9.68 9.89
CA ILE A 395 -9.01 -9.30 8.56
C ILE A 395 -7.66 -8.58 8.59
N LEU A 396 -7.42 -7.70 9.57
CA LEU A 396 -6.15 -7.00 9.74
C LEU A 396 -5.03 -7.96 10.14
N GLY A 397 -5.29 -8.85 11.12
CA GLY A 397 -4.32 -9.84 11.58
C GLY A 397 -3.84 -10.72 10.44
N THR A 398 -4.79 -11.31 9.69
CA THR A 398 -4.49 -12.15 8.52
C THR A 398 -3.73 -11.36 7.45
N TYR A 399 -4.16 -10.15 7.14
CA TYR A 399 -3.56 -9.33 6.09
C TYR A 399 -2.15 -8.84 6.45
N LEU A 400 -1.93 -8.38 7.68
CA LEU A 400 -0.62 -7.93 8.17
C LEU A 400 0.39 -9.08 8.25
N VAL A 401 -0.04 -10.30 8.59
CA VAL A 401 0.82 -11.50 8.54
C VAL A 401 1.24 -11.80 7.10
N GLN A 402 0.31 -11.75 6.13
CA GLN A 402 0.64 -11.93 4.72
C GLN A 402 1.57 -10.82 4.21
N LEU A 403 1.36 -9.59 4.67
CA LEU A 403 2.21 -8.45 4.34
C LEU A 403 3.62 -8.62 4.89
N SER A 404 3.76 -9.09 6.14
CA SER A 404 5.05 -9.35 6.80
C SER A 404 5.88 -10.43 6.10
N ALA A 405 5.24 -11.34 5.35
CA ALA A 405 5.92 -12.33 4.50
C ALA A 405 6.51 -11.71 3.21
N ARG A 406 6.18 -10.46 2.90
CA ARG A 406 6.75 -9.74 1.75
C ARG A 406 8.05 -9.04 2.11
N LYS A 407 8.84 -8.69 1.07
CA LYS A 407 10.06 -7.90 1.27
C LYS A 407 9.70 -6.44 1.53
N MET A 408 9.74 -6.05 2.78
CA MET A 408 9.49 -4.68 3.25
C MET A 408 10.77 -3.96 3.64
N GLY A 409 10.73 -2.63 3.72
CA GLY A 409 11.73 -1.82 4.39
C GLY A 409 11.70 -2.03 5.92
N VAL A 410 12.74 -1.57 6.63
CA VAL A 410 12.79 -1.68 8.09
C VAL A 410 11.66 -0.87 8.72
N ASP A 411 11.50 0.38 8.30
CA ASP A 411 10.45 1.29 8.80
C ASP A 411 9.04 0.69 8.59
N GLU A 412 8.79 0.05 7.42
CA GLU A 412 7.51 -0.61 7.10
C GLU A 412 7.27 -1.86 7.95
N SER A 413 8.32 -2.62 8.26
CA SER A 413 8.23 -3.81 9.11
C SER A 413 7.95 -3.44 10.57
N GLU A 414 8.51 -2.34 11.04
CA GLU A 414 8.26 -1.80 12.37
C GLU A 414 6.80 -1.32 12.48
N GLU A 415 6.29 -0.57 11.49
CA GLU A 415 4.90 -0.12 11.44
C GLU A 415 3.91 -1.31 11.38
N ALA A 416 4.20 -2.35 10.60
CA ALA A 416 3.36 -3.55 10.55
C ALA A 416 3.32 -4.27 11.91
N THR A 417 4.45 -4.30 12.62
CA THR A 417 4.54 -4.90 13.95
C THR A 417 3.77 -4.08 14.99
N GLU A 418 3.85 -2.75 14.93
CA GLU A 418 3.06 -1.84 15.76
C GLU A 418 1.56 -2.10 15.57
N LEU A 419 1.09 -2.14 14.32
CA LEU A 419 -0.31 -2.40 14.01
C LEU A 419 -0.77 -3.74 14.55
N LEU A 420 0.01 -4.82 14.34
CA LEU A 420 -0.31 -6.17 14.84
C LEU A 420 -0.46 -6.24 16.37
N LYS A 421 0.31 -5.44 17.11
CA LYS A 421 0.17 -5.35 18.56
C LYS A 421 -1.08 -4.56 18.94
N SER A 422 -1.28 -3.38 18.31
CA SER A 422 -2.35 -2.45 18.69
C SER A 422 -3.75 -2.98 18.37
N ILE A 423 -3.94 -3.77 17.30
CA ILE A 423 -5.28 -4.31 16.97
C ILE A 423 -5.81 -5.23 18.08
N GLY A 424 -4.95 -6.07 18.67
CA GLY A 424 -5.37 -6.91 19.81
C GLY A 424 -5.75 -6.10 21.06
N ASP A 425 -5.09 -4.97 21.32
CA ASP A 425 -5.46 -4.09 22.43
C ASP A 425 -6.80 -3.38 22.18
N PHE A 426 -7.10 -2.98 20.94
CA PHE A 426 -8.41 -2.39 20.59
C PHE A 426 -9.55 -3.40 20.64
N GLU A 427 -9.31 -4.66 20.22
CA GLU A 427 -10.28 -5.75 20.38
C GLU A 427 -10.60 -5.95 21.87
N ARG A 428 -9.59 -6.03 22.75
CA ARG A 428 -9.79 -6.15 24.20
C ARG A 428 -10.56 -4.98 24.81
N ILE A 429 -10.35 -3.76 24.33
CA ILE A 429 -11.15 -2.60 24.78
C ILE A 429 -12.62 -2.78 24.40
N SER A 430 -12.93 -3.31 23.21
CA SER A 430 -14.33 -3.58 22.80
C SER A 430 -14.96 -4.73 23.57
N ASP A 431 -14.21 -5.79 23.88
CA ASP A 431 -14.63 -6.89 24.78
C ASP A 431 -15.03 -6.37 26.16
N HIS A 432 -14.19 -5.48 26.73
CA HIS A 432 -14.48 -4.86 28.02
C HIS A 432 -15.72 -3.97 27.95
N ALA A 433 -16.05 -3.36 26.81
CA ALA A 433 -17.29 -2.60 26.66
C ALA A 433 -18.54 -3.49 26.79
N VAL A 434 -18.51 -4.69 26.22
CA VAL A 434 -19.61 -5.67 26.38
C VAL A 434 -19.69 -6.16 27.83
N ASN A 435 -18.56 -6.48 28.48
CA ASN A 435 -18.54 -6.90 29.88
C ASN A 435 -19.10 -5.80 30.82
N ILE A 436 -18.80 -4.54 30.53
CA ILE A 436 -19.33 -3.38 31.28
C ILE A 436 -20.84 -3.24 31.03
N LEU A 437 -21.31 -3.42 29.79
CA LEU A 437 -22.73 -3.45 29.46
C LEU A 437 -23.47 -4.56 30.21
N GLU A 438 -22.92 -5.79 30.24
CA GLU A 438 -23.49 -6.92 30.98
C GLU A 438 -23.63 -6.63 32.47
N SER A 439 -22.64 -5.94 33.04
CA SER A 439 -22.70 -5.45 34.43
C SER A 439 -23.87 -4.47 34.65
N ALA A 440 -24.13 -3.57 33.71
CA ALA A 440 -25.27 -2.67 33.77
C ALA A 440 -26.62 -3.40 33.59
N GLU A 441 -26.68 -4.37 32.70
CA GLU A 441 -27.84 -5.25 32.48
C GLU A 441 -28.15 -6.09 33.72
N GLU A 442 -27.11 -6.62 34.40
CA GLU A 442 -27.26 -7.39 35.63
C GLU A 442 -27.85 -6.56 36.77
N LEU A 443 -27.34 -5.33 36.99
CA LEU A 443 -27.89 -4.40 38.00
C LEU A 443 -29.36 -4.15 37.74
N ARG A 444 -29.73 -3.86 36.50
CA ARG A 444 -31.10 -3.57 36.09
C ARG A 444 -32.00 -4.78 36.23
N GLY A 445 -31.56 -5.97 35.73
CA GLY A 445 -32.34 -7.23 35.77
C GLY A 445 -32.61 -7.69 37.20
N LYS A 446 -31.68 -7.47 38.10
CA LYS A 446 -31.81 -7.81 39.53
C LYS A 446 -32.40 -6.68 40.38
N SER A 447 -32.76 -5.54 39.78
CA SER A 447 -33.22 -4.32 40.46
C SER A 447 -32.25 -3.85 41.56
N LEU A 448 -30.95 -3.98 41.33
CA LEU A 448 -29.88 -3.54 42.20
C LEU A 448 -29.49 -2.10 41.84
N ALA A 449 -28.99 -1.36 42.79
CA ALA A 449 -28.45 -0.01 42.58
C ALA A 449 -27.21 0.21 43.42
N PHE A 450 -26.27 0.98 42.89
CA PHE A 450 -25.13 1.47 43.65
C PHE A 450 -25.57 2.53 44.65
N SER A 451 -24.89 2.62 45.79
CA SER A 451 -25.14 3.72 46.74
C SER A 451 -24.80 5.08 46.10
N ALA A 452 -25.42 6.15 46.57
CA ALA A 452 -25.13 7.50 46.07
C ALA A 452 -23.65 7.91 46.17
N ALA A 453 -22.93 7.35 47.12
CA ALA A 453 -21.49 7.54 47.25
C ALA A 453 -20.71 6.78 46.15
N ALA A 454 -21.07 5.52 45.89
CA ALA A 454 -20.49 4.73 44.85
C ALA A 454 -20.77 5.33 43.44
N ALA A 455 -21.98 5.83 43.21
CA ALA A 455 -22.31 6.49 41.94
C ALA A 455 -21.40 7.69 41.66
N ARG A 456 -21.17 8.56 42.68
CA ARG A 456 -20.25 9.71 42.52
C ARG A 456 -18.79 9.27 42.31
N GLU A 457 -18.35 8.16 42.94
CA GLU A 457 -17.00 7.58 42.70
C GLU A 457 -16.91 7.04 41.27
N TYR A 458 -17.96 6.40 40.77
CA TYR A 458 -18.06 5.92 39.40
C TYR A 458 -17.94 7.08 38.38
N ASP A 459 -18.65 8.19 38.59
CA ASP A 459 -18.59 9.36 37.71
C ASP A 459 -17.15 9.87 37.54
N VAL A 460 -16.36 9.87 38.62
CA VAL A 460 -14.96 10.29 38.59
C VAL A 460 -14.12 9.29 37.77
N LEU A 461 -14.29 7.99 38.03
CA LEU A 461 -13.53 6.96 37.32
C LEU A 461 -13.93 6.92 35.83
N ALA A 462 -15.22 7.00 35.51
CA ALA A 462 -15.73 7.03 34.12
C ALA A 462 -15.16 8.24 33.35
N ALA A 463 -15.07 9.41 34.00
CA ALA A 463 -14.44 10.59 33.38
C ALA A 463 -12.93 10.39 33.11
N ALA A 464 -12.20 9.73 34.02
CA ALA A 464 -10.79 9.39 33.83
C ALA A 464 -10.59 8.38 32.69
N ILE A 465 -11.44 7.34 32.61
CA ILE A 465 -11.45 6.35 31.54
C ILE A 465 -11.76 7.03 30.18
N GLY A 466 -12.75 7.93 30.12
CA GLY A 466 -13.05 8.67 28.90
C GLY A 466 -11.86 9.50 28.40
N GLU A 467 -11.10 10.13 29.31
CA GLU A 467 -9.90 10.89 28.94
C GLU A 467 -8.76 10.01 28.44
N ILE A 468 -8.48 8.88 29.10
CA ILE A 468 -7.40 7.97 28.66
C ILE A 468 -7.72 7.33 27.30
N LEU A 469 -8.98 7.01 27.04
CA LEU A 469 -9.45 6.53 25.73
C LEU A 469 -9.24 7.57 24.63
N ASP A 470 -9.59 8.85 24.88
CA ASP A 470 -9.37 9.93 23.90
C ASP A 470 -7.88 10.17 23.64
N LEU A 471 -7.06 10.17 24.69
CA LEU A 471 -5.61 10.32 24.56
C LEU A 471 -5.01 9.17 23.76
N SER A 472 -5.36 7.94 24.07
CA SER A 472 -4.88 6.74 23.39
C SER A 472 -5.31 6.72 21.91
N LEU A 473 -6.58 6.97 21.61
CA LEU A 473 -7.09 7.05 20.24
C LEU A 473 -6.36 8.13 19.42
N ARG A 474 -6.27 9.34 19.94
CA ARG A 474 -5.63 10.45 19.23
C ARG A 474 -4.13 10.26 19.05
N SER A 475 -3.44 9.67 20.03
CA SER A 475 -2.01 9.36 19.91
C SER A 475 -1.79 8.32 18.81
N PHE A 476 -2.63 7.29 18.71
CA PHE A 476 -2.57 6.26 17.68
C PHE A 476 -2.90 6.82 16.29
N GLU A 477 -4.00 7.56 16.13
CA GLU A 477 -4.42 8.13 14.84
C GLU A 477 -3.39 9.12 14.27
N ARG A 478 -2.79 9.96 15.14
CA ARG A 478 -1.88 11.04 14.73
C ARG A 478 -0.42 10.66 14.81
N GLN A 479 -0.10 9.48 15.37
CA GLN A 479 1.27 9.08 15.70
C GLN A 479 1.99 10.14 16.55
N ASP A 480 1.24 10.66 17.55
CA ASP A 480 1.67 11.78 18.38
C ASP A 480 2.24 11.27 19.71
N VAL A 481 3.58 11.24 19.79
CA VAL A 481 4.33 10.80 20.97
C VAL A 481 4.01 11.66 22.21
N ALA A 482 3.81 12.97 22.03
CA ALA A 482 3.53 13.85 23.16
C ALA A 482 2.17 13.56 23.80
N LEU A 483 1.17 13.12 23.01
CA LEU A 483 -0.09 12.61 23.55
C LEU A 483 0.08 11.23 24.21
N ALA A 484 0.88 10.35 23.61
CA ALA A 484 1.15 9.02 24.15
C ALA A 484 1.82 9.08 25.53
N GLU A 485 2.77 10.00 25.73
CA GLU A 485 3.45 10.20 27.01
C GLU A 485 2.52 10.64 28.15
N LEU A 486 1.31 11.15 27.85
CA LEU A 486 0.33 11.54 28.86
C LEU A 486 -0.54 10.37 29.36
N VAL A 487 -0.53 9.24 28.64
CA VAL A 487 -1.41 8.10 28.94
C VAL A 487 -0.97 7.39 30.21
N GLU A 488 0.31 7.07 30.33
CA GLU A 488 0.86 6.31 31.46
C GLU A 488 0.67 7.01 32.84
N PRO A 489 0.89 8.35 32.98
CA PRO A 489 0.58 9.03 34.23
C PRO A 489 -0.90 8.96 34.62
N LEU A 490 -1.82 8.96 33.64
CA LEU A 490 -3.25 8.85 33.86
C LEU A 490 -3.66 7.43 34.23
N GLU A 491 -3.06 6.41 33.59
CA GLU A 491 -3.26 5.00 33.92
C GLU A 491 -2.94 4.73 35.40
N GLN A 492 -1.79 5.18 35.91
CA GLN A 492 -1.42 5.01 37.31
C GLN A 492 -2.39 5.72 38.28
N VAL A 493 -2.99 6.83 37.88
CA VAL A 493 -4.06 7.47 38.64
C VAL A 493 -5.31 6.60 38.66
N ILE A 494 -5.69 6.00 37.53
CA ILE A 494 -6.85 5.10 37.42
C ILE A 494 -6.66 3.87 38.31
N ASP A 495 -5.46 3.27 38.32
CA ASP A 495 -5.12 2.16 39.19
C ASP A 495 -5.25 2.53 40.67
N THR A 496 -4.74 3.69 41.04
CA THR A 496 -4.91 4.25 42.40
C THR A 496 -6.37 4.46 42.75
N LEU A 497 -7.20 4.98 41.84
CA LEU A 497 -8.64 5.17 42.02
C LEU A 497 -9.35 3.84 42.25
N LYS A 498 -9.08 2.83 41.44
CA LYS A 498 -9.64 1.47 41.58
C LYS A 498 -9.39 0.91 42.98
N GLU A 499 -8.16 0.94 43.47
CA GLU A 499 -7.84 0.42 44.80
C GLU A 499 -8.52 1.21 45.94
N GLN A 500 -8.61 2.54 45.81
CA GLN A 500 -9.34 3.37 46.76
C GLN A 500 -10.83 3.04 46.77
N MET A 501 -11.47 2.94 45.58
CA MET A 501 -12.87 2.65 45.40
C MET A 501 -13.23 1.25 45.91
N ARG A 502 -12.36 0.25 45.65
CA ARG A 502 -12.46 -1.11 46.18
C ARG A 502 -12.48 -1.11 47.69
N THR A 503 -11.52 -0.42 48.32
CA THR A 503 -11.42 -0.30 49.77
C THR A 503 -12.64 0.35 50.38
N ARG A 504 -13.10 1.47 49.81
CA ARG A 504 -14.32 2.18 50.23
C ARG A 504 -15.58 1.33 50.09
N HIS A 505 -15.65 0.53 49.04
CA HIS A 505 -16.78 -0.39 48.82
C HIS A 505 -16.84 -1.49 49.88
N ILE A 506 -15.70 -2.10 50.26
CA ILE A 506 -15.63 -3.08 51.36
C ILE A 506 -16.12 -2.49 52.66
N LEU A 507 -15.75 -1.24 52.97
CA LEU A 507 -16.21 -0.56 54.18
C LEU A 507 -17.75 -0.33 54.13
N ARG A 508 -18.32 0.06 52.99
CA ARG A 508 -19.78 0.21 52.81
C ARG A 508 -20.53 -1.11 52.98
N MET A 509 -19.97 -2.23 52.49
CA MET A 509 -20.56 -3.56 52.70
C MET A 509 -20.54 -3.95 54.20
N GLN A 510 -19.45 -3.73 54.91
CA GLN A 510 -19.33 -4.01 56.34
C GLN A 510 -20.33 -3.17 57.16
N GLN A 511 -20.66 -1.98 56.71
CA GLN A 511 -21.64 -1.09 57.35
C GLN A 511 -23.11 -1.40 56.93
N GLY A 512 -23.34 -2.38 56.05
CA GLY A 512 -24.66 -2.76 55.58
C GLY A 512 -25.26 -1.77 54.57
N HIS A 513 -24.47 -0.87 54.00
CA HIS A 513 -24.90 0.14 53.05
C HIS A 513 -24.94 -0.35 51.58
N CYS A 514 -24.46 -1.57 51.31
CA CYS A 514 -24.46 -2.20 50.00
C CYS A 514 -24.78 -3.68 50.15
N SER A 515 -25.49 -4.27 49.17
CA SER A 515 -25.70 -5.72 49.09
C SER A 515 -24.45 -6.42 48.58
N ILE A 516 -24.30 -7.70 48.90
CA ILE A 516 -23.19 -8.54 48.44
C ILE A 516 -23.26 -8.69 46.91
N GLU A 517 -24.47 -8.85 46.34
CA GLU A 517 -24.66 -9.00 44.90
C GLU A 517 -24.21 -7.74 44.14
N ALA A 518 -24.58 -6.54 44.60
CA ALA A 518 -24.09 -5.27 44.02
C ALA A 518 -22.55 -5.14 44.18
N GLY A 519 -21.98 -5.78 45.22
CA GLY A 519 -20.52 -5.84 45.45
C GLY A 519 -19.77 -6.62 44.38
N PHE A 520 -20.31 -7.74 43.91
CA PHE A 520 -19.72 -8.50 42.81
C PHE A 520 -19.72 -7.68 41.53
N VAL A 521 -20.86 -7.11 41.13
CA VAL A 521 -20.96 -6.27 39.93
C VAL A 521 -20.00 -5.08 40.00
N TRP A 522 -19.86 -4.45 41.18
CA TRP A 522 -18.91 -3.37 41.39
C TRP A 522 -17.47 -3.80 41.19
N SER A 523 -17.08 -4.97 41.69
CA SER A 523 -15.73 -5.51 41.54
C SER A 523 -15.40 -5.84 40.10
N ASP A 524 -16.33 -6.43 39.38
CA ASP A 524 -16.19 -6.77 37.97
C ASP A 524 -16.08 -5.51 37.10
N LEU A 525 -16.91 -4.50 37.37
CA LEU A 525 -16.85 -3.20 36.72
C LEU A 525 -15.48 -2.54 36.91
N LEU A 526 -15.00 -2.45 38.16
CA LEU A 526 -13.68 -1.86 38.44
C LEU A 526 -12.53 -2.58 37.72
N THR A 527 -12.62 -3.93 37.64
CA THR A 527 -11.61 -4.73 36.96
C THR A 527 -11.62 -4.51 35.44
N ASN A 528 -12.80 -4.43 34.82
CA ASN A 528 -12.91 -4.16 33.39
C ASN A 528 -12.42 -2.74 33.03
N LEU A 529 -12.69 -1.74 33.89
CA LEU A 529 -12.24 -0.37 33.67
C LEU A 529 -10.71 -0.23 33.79
N GLU A 530 -10.09 -0.88 34.79
CA GLU A 530 -8.64 -0.88 34.93
C GLU A 530 -7.96 -1.61 33.76
N ARG A 531 -8.45 -2.79 33.36
CA ARG A 531 -7.90 -3.48 32.19
C ARG A 531 -8.01 -2.66 30.90
N THR A 532 -9.09 -1.88 30.78
CA THR A 532 -9.22 -0.91 29.68
C THR A 532 -8.07 0.10 29.70
N SER A 533 -7.72 0.66 30.88
CA SER A 533 -6.60 1.60 30.99
C SER A 533 -5.25 0.96 30.68
N ASP A 534 -5.05 -0.31 31.06
CA ASP A 534 -3.85 -1.08 30.72
C ASP A 534 -3.68 -1.21 29.20
N HIS A 535 -4.77 -1.54 28.47
CA HIS A 535 -4.75 -1.62 27.01
C HIS A 535 -4.48 -0.25 26.36
N CYS A 536 -5.00 0.83 26.91
CA CYS A 536 -4.68 2.20 26.48
C CYS A 536 -3.17 2.50 26.64
N SER A 537 -2.57 2.09 27.77
CA SER A 537 -1.14 2.24 28.02
C SER A 537 -0.30 1.42 27.02
N ASN A 538 -0.69 0.18 26.72
CA ASN A 538 -0.03 -0.64 25.70
C ASN A 538 -0.03 0.03 24.32
N ILE A 539 -1.18 0.57 23.89
CA ILE A 539 -1.31 1.29 22.62
C ILE A 539 -0.38 2.51 22.58
N ALA A 540 -0.39 3.31 23.65
CA ALA A 540 0.50 4.47 23.76
C ALA A 540 1.98 4.07 23.74
N GLY A 541 2.33 2.98 24.43
CA GLY A 541 3.67 2.41 24.40
C GLY A 541 4.10 1.97 23.00
N CYS A 542 3.19 1.38 22.20
CA CYS A 542 3.47 1.03 20.81
C CYS A 542 3.77 2.26 19.95
N VAL A 543 3.05 3.38 20.14
CA VAL A 543 3.30 4.65 19.42
C VAL A 543 4.68 5.22 19.80
N ILE A 544 5.07 5.16 21.07
CA ILE A 544 6.39 5.64 21.52
C ILE A 544 7.50 4.74 20.96
N ASP A 545 7.34 3.41 21.03
CA ASP A 545 8.29 2.43 20.50
C ASP A 545 8.57 2.64 19.02
N ALA A 546 7.50 2.83 18.23
CA ALA A 546 7.61 3.08 16.79
C ALA A 546 8.42 4.35 16.49
N ALA A 547 8.20 5.43 17.25
CA ALA A 547 8.93 6.68 17.08
C ALA A 547 10.41 6.60 17.49
N GLN A 548 10.75 5.72 18.43
CA GLN A 548 12.12 5.51 18.92
C GLN A 548 12.87 4.39 18.19
N HIS A 549 12.24 3.74 17.19
CA HIS A 549 12.76 2.53 16.54
C HIS A 549 13.15 1.42 17.55
N ASN A 550 12.40 1.32 18.64
CA ASN A 550 12.56 0.32 19.68
C ASN A 550 11.37 -0.67 19.59
N LEU A 551 11.63 -1.97 19.53
CA LEU A 551 10.59 -3.00 19.47
C LEU A 551 10.26 -3.61 20.84
N ASN A 552 10.80 -3.04 21.94
CA ASN A 552 10.70 -3.60 23.27
C ASN A 552 9.75 -2.79 24.17
N LEU A 553 8.44 -3.01 24.00
CA LEU A 553 7.38 -2.34 24.75
C LEU A 553 7.61 -2.34 26.28
N HIS A 554 8.13 -3.44 26.84
CA HIS A 554 8.39 -3.54 28.29
C HIS A 554 9.53 -2.62 28.75
N GLU A 555 10.53 -2.34 27.93
CA GLU A 555 11.58 -1.38 28.25
C GLU A 555 11.05 0.04 28.17
N THR A 556 10.23 0.33 27.18
CA THR A 556 9.62 1.66 26.97
C THR A 556 8.67 2.00 28.10
N LEU A 557 7.78 1.10 28.50
CA LEU A 557 6.87 1.28 29.62
C LEU A 557 7.67 1.42 30.95
N ARG A 558 8.72 0.61 31.17
CA ARG A 558 9.61 0.78 32.35
C ARG A 558 10.35 2.11 32.33
N ALA A 559 10.76 2.59 31.16
CA ALA A 559 11.40 3.89 31.03
C ALA A 559 10.41 5.04 31.28
N ALA A 560 9.15 4.89 30.86
CA ALA A 560 8.05 5.81 31.17
C ALA A 560 7.73 5.85 32.69
N HIS A 561 7.81 4.69 33.36
CA HIS A 561 7.75 4.60 34.83
C HIS A 561 8.98 5.21 35.54
N SER A 562 10.03 5.54 34.76
CA SER A 562 11.18 6.20 35.37
C SER A 562 10.77 7.58 35.88
N ASP A 563 11.12 7.83 37.14
CA ASP A 563 10.76 8.92 38.01
C ASP A 563 11.23 10.30 37.48
N THR A 564 10.84 10.63 36.25
CA THR A 564 11.14 11.93 35.62
C THR A 564 10.28 13.03 36.22
N HIS A 565 10.82 14.25 36.29
CA HIS A 565 10.07 15.40 36.80
C HIS A 565 8.78 15.67 36.00
N ALA A 566 8.80 15.40 34.69
CA ALA A 566 7.64 15.55 33.81
C ALA A 566 6.52 14.56 34.18
N PHE A 567 6.87 13.27 34.31
CA PHE A 567 5.91 12.23 34.72
C PHE A 567 5.23 12.56 36.07
N ARG A 568 6.02 12.90 37.09
CA ARG A 568 5.49 13.27 38.42
C ARG A 568 4.54 14.49 38.34
N SER A 569 4.89 15.47 37.53
CA SER A 569 4.05 16.66 37.36
C SER A 569 2.67 16.31 36.75
N GLU A 570 2.67 15.47 35.71
CA GLU A 570 1.42 15.03 35.06
C GLU A 570 0.60 14.11 35.96
N PHE A 571 1.26 13.16 36.66
CA PHE A 571 0.60 12.31 37.65
C PHE A 571 -0.09 13.15 38.74
N GLN A 572 0.61 14.15 39.31
CA GLN A 572 0.03 15.03 40.33
C GLN A 572 -1.15 15.86 39.77
N ARG A 573 -1.06 16.31 38.54
CA ARG A 573 -2.12 17.01 37.84
C ARG A 573 -3.37 16.14 37.69
N TYR A 574 -3.22 14.90 37.23
CA TYR A 574 -4.33 13.95 37.08
C TYR A 574 -4.88 13.48 38.42
N ALA A 575 -4.03 13.21 39.41
CA ALA A 575 -4.45 12.85 40.77
C ALA A 575 -5.30 13.98 41.44
N ALA A 576 -4.94 15.24 41.23
CA ALA A 576 -5.72 16.36 41.69
C ALA A 576 -7.06 16.53 40.92
N LYS A 577 -7.04 16.32 39.60
CA LYS A 577 -8.23 16.41 38.73
C LYS A 577 -9.27 15.34 39.05
N TYR A 578 -8.84 14.11 39.33
CA TYR A 578 -9.69 12.95 39.57
C TYR A 578 -9.74 12.53 41.04
N ALA A 579 -9.56 13.47 41.96
CA ALA A 579 -9.66 13.17 43.38
C ALA A 579 -11.07 12.70 43.74
N LEU A 580 -11.17 11.54 44.44
CA LEU A 580 -12.44 11.02 44.92
C LEU A 580 -13.07 11.97 45.96
N PRO A 581 -14.40 12.13 45.95
CA PRO A 581 -15.11 12.90 46.99
C PRO A 581 -14.74 12.39 48.39
N ALA A 582 -14.68 13.29 49.35
CA ALA A 582 -14.46 12.89 50.74
C ALA A 582 -15.50 11.84 51.18
N PRO A 583 -15.10 10.80 51.94
CA PRO A 583 -16.07 9.86 52.50
C PRO A 583 -17.15 10.62 53.24
N ALA A 584 -18.42 10.28 53.00
CA ALA A 584 -19.51 10.87 53.77
C ALA A 584 -19.21 10.57 55.24
N SER A 585 -18.97 11.62 56.05
CA SER A 585 -18.85 11.48 57.49
C SER A 585 -20.07 10.74 58.01
N ALA A 586 -19.84 9.61 58.71
CA ALA A 586 -20.90 8.89 59.40
C ALA A 586 -21.63 9.89 60.30
N GLN A 587 -22.84 10.35 59.86
CA GLN A 587 -23.81 11.01 60.75
C GLN A 587 -24.74 9.96 61.32
#